data_cc356c89eb9d1429e56c17b0cb423326
#
_entry.id   cc356c89eb9d1429e56c17b0cb423326
#
_cell.length_a   1.000
_cell.length_b   1.000
_cell.length_c   1.000
_cell.angle_alpha   90.00
_cell.angle_beta   90.00
_cell.angle_gamma   90.00
#
_symmetry.space_group_name_H-M   'P 1'
#
loop_
_entity.id
_entity.type
_entity.pdbx_description
1 polymer ?
#
loop_
_entity_poly.entity_id
_entity_poly.type
_entity_poly.pdbx_seq_one_letter_code
_entity_poly.pdbx_strand_id
1 'polypeptide(L)'
;MRVLFASLASVGHTYPLIPLAVAVREAGHEVHFAAGENVHASLHRNGLRPFRPADSFYEIYAEDLEPDLARLRPDLIVHEWGQSGPAIAAQRAGIPSLWHGFGRMFPDGIGLEKPTLDRPHLDTCPPSLQDKDFLATAERIELRPVAYSEPLPEWRVERTSRPLVYLTLGTAFGTAEVLTTAIQGLTAAGIDVVVAAGNVRLGAVPKDVTVHEWVPQAELLPYVDAVVHHGGSGTTLGALAVGVPQLVLPQGADQFANADALSVAGAALSILPGELSADSVAESVRKLLSPRGGHRDAARAIAEEIARMPSPGEVARDLPRWAENR
;
A
#
# COMPACT_ATOMS: atom_id res chain seq x y z
N MET A 1 13.11 -0.53 -24.05
CA MET A 1 13.65 -1.64 -23.25
C MET A 1 12.55 -2.57 -22.80
N ARG A 2 12.91 -3.76 -22.31
CA ARG A 2 12.02 -4.73 -21.69
C ARG A 2 12.22 -4.72 -20.19
N VAL A 3 11.16 -4.46 -19.45
CA VAL A 3 11.18 -4.40 -17.98
C VAL A 3 10.33 -5.53 -17.41
N LEU A 4 10.91 -6.28 -16.49
CA LEU A 4 10.20 -7.31 -15.73
C LEU A 4 9.89 -6.78 -14.34
N PHE A 5 8.61 -6.74 -13.98
CA PHE A 5 8.15 -6.53 -12.60
C PHE A 5 7.93 -7.88 -11.91
N ALA A 6 8.17 -7.94 -10.61
CA ALA A 6 7.95 -9.15 -9.82
C ALA A 6 7.45 -8.82 -8.40
N SER A 7 6.40 -9.52 -7.93
CA SER A 7 5.85 -9.33 -6.59
C SER A 7 5.31 -10.62 -5.99
N LEU A 8 5.20 -10.64 -4.65
CA LEU A 8 4.33 -11.61 -3.98
C LEU A 8 2.89 -11.48 -4.50
N ALA A 9 2.20 -12.60 -4.63
CA ALA A 9 0.88 -12.68 -5.22
C ALA A 9 -0.23 -12.25 -4.23
N SER A 10 -0.21 -11.00 -3.84
CA SER A 10 -1.26 -10.40 -3.01
C SER A 10 -1.52 -8.94 -3.36
N VAL A 11 -2.69 -8.45 -3.00
CA VAL A 11 -3.09 -7.05 -3.21
C VAL A 11 -2.08 -6.08 -2.59
N GLY A 12 -1.66 -6.34 -1.34
CA GLY A 12 -0.73 -5.47 -0.61
C GLY A 12 0.65 -5.36 -1.23
N HIS A 13 1.11 -6.37 -1.94
CA HIS A 13 2.44 -6.44 -2.56
C HIS A 13 2.43 -6.11 -4.05
N THR A 14 1.38 -6.50 -4.77
CA THR A 14 1.28 -6.28 -6.23
C THR A 14 0.79 -4.87 -6.59
N TYR A 15 -0.24 -4.37 -5.90
CA TYR A 15 -0.88 -3.10 -6.26
C TYR A 15 0.03 -1.88 -6.17
N PRO A 16 0.96 -1.76 -5.21
CA PRO A 16 1.92 -0.66 -5.18
C PRO A 16 2.80 -0.54 -6.43
N LEU A 17 3.05 -1.64 -7.14
CA LEU A 17 3.88 -1.67 -8.35
C LEU A 17 3.10 -1.28 -9.61
N ILE A 18 1.77 -1.45 -9.62
CA ILE A 18 0.95 -1.24 -10.83
C ILE A 18 1.11 0.19 -11.39
N PRO A 19 1.06 1.28 -10.61
CA PRO A 19 1.18 2.63 -11.16
C PRO A 19 2.49 2.85 -11.91
N LEU A 20 3.61 2.35 -11.40
CA LEU A 20 4.90 2.44 -12.08
C LEU A 20 4.94 1.54 -13.32
N ALA A 21 4.47 0.29 -13.22
CA ALA A 21 4.45 -0.64 -14.35
C ALA A 21 3.62 -0.11 -15.53
N VAL A 22 2.48 0.53 -15.24
CA VAL A 22 1.65 1.21 -16.25
C VAL A 22 2.41 2.39 -16.86
N ALA A 23 3.03 3.24 -16.04
CA ALA A 23 3.80 4.37 -16.52
C ALA A 23 4.98 3.97 -17.42
N VAL A 24 5.66 2.87 -17.07
CA VAL A 24 6.76 2.29 -17.87
C VAL A 24 6.23 1.80 -19.23
N ARG A 25 5.07 1.15 -19.26
CA ARG A 25 4.43 0.75 -20.52
C ARG A 25 4.04 1.97 -21.35
N GLU A 26 3.46 3.00 -20.73
CA GLU A 26 3.06 4.24 -21.41
C GLU A 26 4.25 5.05 -21.94
N ALA A 27 5.42 4.91 -21.31
CA ALA A 27 6.68 5.44 -21.83
C ALA A 27 7.24 4.64 -23.04
N GLY A 28 6.51 3.63 -23.53
CA GLY A 28 6.85 2.87 -24.73
C GLY A 28 7.77 1.65 -24.46
N HIS A 29 7.89 1.22 -23.21
CA HIS A 29 8.66 0.03 -22.86
C HIS A 29 7.79 -1.23 -22.86
N GLU A 30 8.37 -2.37 -23.17
CA GLU A 30 7.72 -3.67 -23.03
C GLU A 30 7.75 -4.09 -21.56
N VAL A 31 6.57 -4.36 -20.98
CA VAL A 31 6.43 -4.69 -19.56
C VAL A 31 5.86 -6.09 -19.41
N HIS A 32 6.58 -6.93 -18.67
CA HIS A 32 6.12 -8.23 -18.17
C HIS A 32 5.97 -8.17 -16.66
N PHE A 33 5.12 -9.03 -16.10
CA PHE A 33 4.88 -9.05 -14.66
C PHE A 33 4.85 -10.49 -14.13
N ALA A 34 5.84 -10.86 -13.33
CA ALA A 34 5.90 -12.16 -12.66
C ALA A 34 5.15 -12.09 -11.32
N ALA A 35 4.12 -12.90 -11.17
CA ALA A 35 3.34 -13.06 -9.93
C ALA A 35 2.48 -14.32 -10.01
N GLY A 36 1.96 -14.80 -8.86
CA GLY A 36 0.96 -15.87 -8.84
C GLY A 36 -0.37 -15.45 -9.49
N GLU A 37 -1.16 -16.42 -9.93
CA GLU A 37 -2.33 -16.22 -10.80
C GLU A 37 -3.46 -15.39 -10.19
N ASN A 38 -3.57 -15.36 -8.85
CA ASN A 38 -4.64 -14.65 -8.15
C ASN A 38 -4.64 -13.11 -8.34
N VAL A 39 -3.55 -12.53 -8.81
CA VAL A 39 -3.46 -11.09 -9.15
C VAL A 39 -3.43 -10.80 -10.66
N HIS A 40 -3.44 -11.83 -11.50
CA HIS A 40 -3.35 -11.66 -12.96
C HIS A 40 -4.52 -10.86 -13.55
N ALA A 41 -5.74 -11.04 -13.04
CA ALA A 41 -6.89 -10.29 -13.53
C ALA A 41 -6.70 -8.77 -13.41
N SER A 42 -6.16 -8.30 -12.28
CA SER A 42 -5.86 -6.89 -12.04
C SER A 42 -4.76 -6.39 -12.97
N LEU A 43 -3.72 -7.18 -13.17
CA LEU A 43 -2.60 -6.86 -14.05
C LEU A 43 -3.06 -6.76 -15.51
N HIS A 44 -3.87 -7.72 -16.00
CA HIS A 44 -4.44 -7.70 -17.34
C HIS A 44 -5.33 -6.47 -17.59
N ARG A 45 -6.18 -6.09 -16.62
CA ARG A 45 -7.02 -4.88 -16.75
C ARG A 45 -6.21 -3.61 -16.95
N ASN A 46 -4.99 -3.58 -16.41
CA ASN A 46 -4.05 -2.48 -16.60
C ASN A 46 -3.18 -2.63 -17.87
N GLY A 47 -3.49 -3.59 -18.76
CA GLY A 47 -2.76 -3.82 -20.00
C GLY A 47 -1.34 -4.34 -19.80
N LEU A 48 -1.06 -4.93 -18.65
CA LEU A 48 0.20 -5.59 -18.33
C LEU A 48 0.17 -7.05 -18.82
N ARG A 49 1.33 -7.69 -18.91
CA ARG A 49 1.49 -9.08 -19.36
C ARG A 49 1.94 -9.95 -18.19
N PRO A 50 1.00 -10.38 -17.31
CA PRO A 50 1.36 -11.24 -16.20
C PRO A 50 1.67 -12.68 -16.65
N PHE A 51 2.56 -13.32 -15.91
CA PHE A 51 2.81 -14.75 -15.99
C PHE A 51 3.20 -15.27 -14.61
N ARG A 52 2.98 -16.56 -14.39
CA ARG A 52 3.42 -17.25 -13.20
C ARG A 52 4.70 -18.02 -13.53
N PRO A 53 5.83 -17.73 -12.86
CA PRO A 53 7.00 -18.60 -12.93
C PRO A 53 6.64 -20.02 -12.45
N ALA A 54 7.27 -21.05 -12.99
CA ALA A 54 6.93 -22.46 -12.87
C ALA A 54 6.12 -22.85 -11.61
N ASP A 55 6.74 -23.24 -10.50
CA ASP A 55 6.04 -23.69 -9.29
C ASP A 55 5.75 -22.54 -8.27
N SER A 56 5.96 -21.28 -8.67
CA SER A 56 5.72 -20.10 -7.82
C SER A 56 4.23 -19.78 -7.74
N PHE A 57 3.59 -19.95 -6.58
CA PHE A 57 2.16 -19.65 -6.37
C PHE A 57 1.95 -18.30 -5.66
N TYR A 58 2.66 -18.07 -4.57
CA TYR A 58 2.58 -16.84 -3.78
C TYR A 58 3.90 -16.07 -3.83
N GLU A 59 5.00 -16.73 -3.49
CA GLU A 59 6.37 -16.23 -3.54
C GLU A 59 7.07 -16.76 -4.81
N ILE A 60 7.98 -15.96 -5.37
CA ILE A 60 8.76 -16.33 -6.53
C ILE A 60 10.13 -16.80 -6.08
N TYR A 61 10.47 -18.06 -6.31
CA TYR A 61 11.80 -18.60 -6.10
C TYR A 61 12.72 -18.30 -7.28
N ALA A 62 14.01 -18.13 -7.01
CA ALA A 62 14.96 -17.77 -8.05
C ALA A 62 15.01 -18.80 -9.18
N GLU A 63 15.02 -20.09 -8.82
CA GLU A 63 15.08 -21.23 -9.73
C GLU A 63 13.87 -21.29 -10.69
N ASP A 64 12.69 -20.90 -10.22
CA ASP A 64 11.46 -20.87 -11.02
C ASP A 64 11.44 -19.71 -12.02
N LEU A 65 12.10 -18.60 -11.69
CA LEU A 65 12.17 -17.42 -12.55
C LEU A 65 13.27 -17.49 -13.61
N GLU A 66 14.37 -18.21 -13.36
CA GLU A 66 15.53 -18.29 -14.25
C GLU A 66 15.18 -18.70 -15.70
N PRO A 67 14.32 -19.70 -15.96
CA PRO A 67 13.91 -20.05 -17.32
C PRO A 67 13.20 -18.91 -18.05
N ASP A 68 12.39 -18.14 -17.34
CA ASP A 68 11.70 -16.98 -17.91
C ASP A 68 12.66 -15.82 -18.18
N LEU A 69 13.68 -15.60 -17.33
CA LEU A 69 14.73 -14.61 -17.59
C LEU A 69 15.51 -14.97 -18.86
N ALA A 70 15.87 -16.23 -19.06
CA ALA A 70 16.55 -16.71 -20.26
C ALA A 70 15.70 -16.50 -21.52
N ARG A 71 14.38 -16.69 -21.43
CA ARG A 71 13.43 -16.54 -22.54
C ARG A 71 13.10 -15.07 -22.83
N LEU A 72 12.80 -14.28 -21.79
CA LEU A 72 12.37 -12.88 -21.92
C LEU A 72 13.55 -11.94 -22.14
N ARG A 73 14.69 -12.24 -21.55
CA ARG A 73 15.89 -11.38 -21.56
C ARG A 73 15.55 -9.92 -21.23
N PRO A 74 15.03 -9.63 -20.03
CA PRO A 74 14.72 -8.27 -19.65
C PRO A 74 16.00 -7.44 -19.50
N ASP A 75 15.90 -6.15 -19.82
CA ASP A 75 16.98 -5.19 -19.63
C ASP A 75 17.08 -4.73 -18.18
N LEU A 76 15.96 -4.79 -17.44
CA LEU A 76 15.84 -4.36 -16.05
C LEU A 76 14.77 -5.20 -15.33
N ILE A 77 15.01 -5.53 -14.06
CA ILE A 77 14.03 -6.16 -13.18
C ILE A 77 13.68 -5.18 -12.06
N VAL A 78 12.38 -4.98 -11.80
CA VAL A 78 11.84 -4.24 -10.66
C VAL A 78 11.07 -5.21 -9.78
N HIS A 79 11.53 -5.44 -8.57
CA HIS A 79 10.92 -6.41 -7.67
C HIS A 79 10.64 -5.81 -6.29
N GLU A 80 9.55 -6.25 -5.67
CA GLU A 80 9.15 -5.69 -4.39
C GLU A 80 10.01 -6.20 -3.22
N TRP A 81 9.89 -5.54 -2.06
CA TRP A 81 10.73 -5.80 -0.88
C TRP A 81 10.45 -7.14 -0.17
N GLY A 82 9.26 -7.71 -0.32
CA GLY A 82 8.81 -8.85 0.49
C GLY A 82 9.37 -10.21 0.06
N GLN A 83 10.22 -10.28 -0.97
CA GLN A 83 10.81 -11.52 -1.45
C GLN A 83 12.19 -11.30 -2.08
N SER A 84 13.12 -12.21 -1.80
CA SER A 84 14.50 -12.16 -2.31
C SER A 84 14.72 -12.92 -3.63
N GLY A 85 13.83 -13.86 -3.98
CA GLY A 85 14.00 -14.73 -5.15
C GLY A 85 14.26 -13.99 -6.46
N PRO A 86 13.47 -12.98 -6.86
CA PRO A 86 13.73 -12.21 -8.08
C PRO A 86 15.06 -11.46 -8.06
N ALA A 87 15.50 -10.96 -6.89
CA ALA A 87 16.82 -10.33 -6.73
C ALA A 87 17.96 -11.31 -6.99
N ILE A 88 17.84 -12.53 -6.45
CA ILE A 88 18.82 -13.62 -6.62
C ILE A 88 18.87 -14.06 -8.09
N ALA A 89 17.70 -14.26 -8.72
CA ALA A 89 17.63 -14.64 -10.13
C ALA A 89 18.25 -13.55 -11.05
N ALA A 90 17.97 -12.27 -10.77
CA ALA A 90 18.57 -11.14 -11.47
C ALA A 90 20.10 -11.16 -11.37
N GLN A 91 20.62 -11.36 -10.16
CA GLN A 91 22.06 -11.42 -9.92
C GLN A 91 22.73 -12.58 -10.67
N ARG A 92 22.14 -13.78 -10.63
CA ARG A 92 22.67 -14.96 -11.34
C ARG A 92 22.66 -14.78 -12.86
N ALA A 93 21.64 -14.06 -13.37
CA ALA A 93 21.53 -13.77 -14.80
C ALA A 93 22.34 -12.54 -15.25
N GLY A 94 22.98 -11.79 -14.34
CA GLY A 94 23.70 -10.56 -14.65
C GLY A 94 22.79 -9.43 -15.16
N ILE A 95 21.53 -9.41 -14.72
CA ILE A 95 20.54 -8.41 -15.11
C ILE A 95 20.43 -7.35 -14.01
N PRO A 96 20.53 -6.04 -14.34
CA PRO A 96 20.28 -4.97 -13.37
C PRO A 96 18.93 -5.09 -12.72
N SER A 97 18.84 -4.80 -11.41
CA SER A 97 17.55 -4.83 -10.72
C SER A 97 17.42 -3.75 -9.66
N LEU A 98 16.18 -3.34 -9.41
CA LEU A 98 15.79 -2.35 -8.43
C LEU A 98 14.79 -2.97 -7.45
N TRP A 99 14.96 -2.66 -6.18
CA TRP A 99 13.96 -2.92 -5.16
C TRP A 99 12.81 -1.91 -5.29
N HIS A 100 11.59 -2.36 -5.11
CA HIS A 100 10.41 -1.50 -5.03
C HIS A 100 9.77 -1.61 -3.64
N GLY A 101 9.77 -0.50 -2.91
CA GLY A 101 9.10 -0.41 -1.62
C GLY A 101 7.59 -0.35 -1.76
N PHE A 102 6.90 -0.86 -0.77
CA PHE A 102 5.45 -0.75 -0.66
C PHE A 102 4.99 0.22 0.46
N GLY A 103 5.93 0.81 1.20
CA GLY A 103 5.68 1.74 2.28
C GLY A 103 6.95 2.07 3.06
N ARG A 104 6.84 2.32 4.37
CA ARG A 104 7.96 2.49 5.28
C ARG A 104 8.79 1.21 5.35
N MET A 105 10.13 1.33 5.43
CA MET A 105 10.99 0.17 5.68
C MET A 105 10.56 -0.51 6.98
N PHE A 106 10.26 -1.78 6.88
CA PHE A 106 9.70 -2.55 7.97
C PHE A 106 10.78 -3.03 8.96
N PRO A 107 10.42 -3.27 10.24
CA PRO A 107 11.33 -3.81 11.24
C PRO A 107 11.66 -5.28 10.99
N ASP A 108 12.70 -5.79 11.64
CA ASP A 108 13.02 -7.21 11.64
C ASP A 108 11.93 -8.04 12.33
N GLY A 109 11.82 -9.31 11.96
CA GLY A 109 10.99 -10.29 12.67
C GLY A 109 9.50 -10.28 12.33
N ILE A 110 9.08 -9.58 11.27
CA ILE A 110 7.68 -9.56 10.83
C ILE A 110 7.32 -10.68 9.83
N GLY A 111 8.22 -11.63 9.59
CA GLY A 111 8.00 -12.72 8.64
C GLY A 111 8.39 -12.42 7.19
N LEU A 112 8.98 -11.25 6.95
CA LEU A 112 9.60 -10.89 5.68
C LEU A 112 11.12 -10.73 5.85
N GLU A 113 11.87 -11.11 4.81
CA GLU A 113 13.29 -10.80 4.73
C GLU A 113 13.48 -9.33 4.34
N LYS A 114 14.36 -8.61 5.05
CA LYS A 114 14.71 -7.25 4.63
C LYS A 114 15.45 -7.27 3.29
N PRO A 115 15.11 -6.33 2.39
CA PRO A 115 15.87 -6.16 1.16
C PRO A 115 17.31 -5.77 1.47
N THR A 116 18.24 -6.22 0.63
CA THR A 116 19.65 -5.84 0.72
C THR A 116 19.86 -4.39 0.30
N LEU A 117 20.90 -3.74 0.82
CA LEU A 117 21.24 -2.34 0.47
C LEU A 117 22.28 -2.25 -0.68
N ASP A 118 22.56 -3.35 -1.35
CA ASP A 118 23.51 -3.46 -2.47
C ASP A 118 22.93 -2.98 -3.81
N ARG A 119 21.67 -2.57 -3.84
CA ARG A 119 20.92 -2.12 -5.03
C ARG A 119 20.05 -0.92 -4.68
N PRO A 120 19.75 -0.07 -5.68
CA PRO A 120 18.86 1.06 -5.47
C PRO A 120 17.43 0.64 -5.16
N HIS A 121 16.76 1.45 -4.36
CA HIS A 121 15.39 1.27 -3.90
C HIS A 121 14.46 2.34 -4.46
N LEU A 122 13.45 1.95 -5.21
CA LEU A 122 12.28 2.78 -5.51
C LEU A 122 11.45 2.90 -4.23
N ASP A 123 11.55 4.04 -3.57
CA ASP A 123 10.96 4.27 -2.25
C ASP A 123 9.68 5.09 -2.36
N THR A 124 8.56 4.47 -2.00
CA THR A 124 7.23 5.09 -2.01
C THR A 124 6.88 5.81 -0.71
N CYS A 125 7.70 5.67 0.34
CA CYS A 125 7.45 6.33 1.61
C CYS A 125 8.01 7.75 1.60
N PRO A 126 7.22 8.77 1.99
CA PRO A 126 7.75 10.12 2.12
C PRO A 126 8.85 10.16 3.20
N PRO A 127 9.94 10.93 2.98
CA PRO A 127 11.09 10.98 3.90
C PRO A 127 10.72 11.25 5.36
N SER A 128 9.72 12.09 5.62
CA SER A 128 9.28 12.42 6.98
C SER A 128 8.73 11.22 7.78
N LEU A 129 8.31 10.16 7.09
CA LEU A 129 7.78 8.93 7.70
C LEU A 129 8.72 7.74 7.56
N GLN A 130 9.72 7.84 6.68
CA GLN A 130 10.61 6.72 6.40
C GLN A 130 11.51 6.40 7.59
N ASP A 131 12.02 5.17 7.62
CA ASP A 131 12.99 4.72 8.59
C ASP A 131 14.30 5.51 8.48
N LYS A 132 14.84 5.98 9.62
CA LYS A 132 16.01 6.86 9.62
C LYS A 132 17.30 6.16 9.18
N ASP A 133 17.47 4.90 9.57
CA ASP A 133 18.64 4.12 9.20
C ASP A 133 18.60 3.78 7.70
N PHE A 134 17.42 3.45 7.18
CA PHE A 134 17.21 3.26 5.76
C PHE A 134 17.49 4.54 4.96
N LEU A 135 17.01 5.69 5.42
CA LEU A 135 17.31 7.00 4.80
C LEU A 135 18.80 7.31 4.76
N ALA A 136 19.53 6.91 5.80
CA ALA A 136 20.97 7.22 5.92
C ALA A 136 21.87 6.27 5.12
N THR A 137 21.40 5.07 4.78
CA THR A 137 22.27 3.99 4.26
C THR A 137 21.88 3.49 2.86
N ALA A 138 20.60 3.59 2.48
CA ALA A 138 20.12 3.07 1.20
C ALA A 138 20.32 4.07 0.04
N GLU A 139 20.67 3.56 -1.13
CA GLU A 139 20.54 4.31 -2.38
C GLU A 139 19.05 4.35 -2.76
N ARG A 140 18.43 5.54 -2.67
CA ARG A 140 17.00 5.73 -2.85
C ARG A 140 16.67 6.48 -4.13
N ILE A 141 15.63 5.99 -4.81
CA ILE A 141 14.94 6.68 -5.90
C ILE A 141 13.55 6.99 -5.37
N GLU A 142 13.27 8.25 -5.06
CA GLU A 142 11.94 8.64 -4.58
C GLU A 142 10.89 8.35 -5.66
N LEU A 143 9.77 7.76 -5.23
CA LEU A 143 8.64 7.43 -6.09
C LEU A 143 7.35 7.84 -5.38
N ARG A 144 6.60 8.77 -5.97
CA ARG A 144 5.31 9.18 -5.42
C ARG A 144 4.38 8.00 -5.30
N PRO A 145 3.87 7.69 -4.09
CA PRO A 145 2.85 6.66 -3.93
C PRO A 145 1.55 7.09 -4.62
N VAL A 146 1.00 6.19 -5.42
CA VAL A 146 -0.29 6.37 -6.08
C VAL A 146 -1.20 5.24 -5.62
N ALA A 147 -2.30 5.60 -4.96
CA ALA A 147 -3.29 4.62 -4.55
C ALA A 147 -3.89 3.96 -5.79
N TYR A 148 -3.82 2.65 -5.83
CA TYR A 148 -4.48 1.85 -6.85
C TYR A 148 -5.62 1.04 -6.24
N SER A 149 -6.76 1.00 -6.90
CA SER A 149 -7.87 0.09 -6.60
C SER A 149 -8.58 -0.32 -7.87
N GLU A 150 -9.19 -1.50 -7.83
CA GLU A 150 -10.05 -1.98 -8.90
C GLU A 150 -11.24 -1.02 -9.06
N PRO A 151 -11.50 -0.51 -10.27
CA PRO A 151 -12.63 0.37 -10.50
C PRO A 151 -13.95 -0.42 -10.36
N LEU A 152 -14.95 0.23 -9.75
CA LEU A 152 -16.33 -0.24 -9.73
C LEU A 152 -17.20 0.79 -10.48
N PRO A 153 -17.64 0.52 -11.71
CA PRO A 153 -18.29 1.52 -12.58
C PRO A 153 -19.53 2.18 -11.98
N GLU A 154 -20.27 1.44 -11.14
CA GLU A 154 -21.47 1.94 -10.47
C GLU A 154 -21.20 2.51 -9.08
N TRP A 155 -19.95 2.53 -8.62
CA TRP A 155 -19.59 3.06 -7.32
C TRP A 155 -19.88 4.55 -7.22
N ARG A 156 -20.55 4.94 -6.15
CA ARG A 156 -20.79 6.34 -5.81
C ARG A 156 -20.63 6.53 -4.31
N VAL A 157 -20.02 7.64 -3.95
CA VAL A 157 -19.87 8.05 -2.56
C VAL A 157 -21.07 8.88 -2.18
N GLU A 158 -21.90 8.36 -1.29
CA GLU A 158 -23.02 9.11 -0.70
C GLU A 158 -22.52 9.88 0.52
N ARG A 159 -22.81 11.17 0.55
CA ARG A 159 -22.48 12.03 1.68
C ARG A 159 -23.74 12.67 2.26
N THR A 160 -23.79 12.70 3.59
CA THR A 160 -24.75 13.46 4.36
C THR A 160 -24.12 14.74 4.93
N SER A 161 -24.78 15.40 5.88
CA SER A 161 -24.19 16.49 6.66
C SER A 161 -23.25 16.00 7.78
N ARG A 162 -23.18 14.70 8.02
CA ARG A 162 -22.34 14.09 9.04
C ARG A 162 -20.95 13.81 8.50
N PRO A 163 -19.92 13.73 9.36
CA PRO A 163 -18.62 13.24 8.94
C PRO A 163 -18.72 11.82 8.36
N LEU A 164 -17.95 11.54 7.30
CA LEU A 164 -17.85 10.25 6.67
C LEU A 164 -16.49 9.62 6.98
N VAL A 165 -16.50 8.41 7.51
CA VAL A 165 -15.29 7.65 7.82
C VAL A 165 -15.24 6.36 7.01
N TYR A 166 -14.09 6.08 6.41
CA TYR A 166 -13.78 4.80 5.81
C TYR A 166 -13.16 3.87 6.83
N LEU A 167 -13.71 2.66 6.97
CA LEU A 167 -13.23 1.62 7.88
C LEU A 167 -12.78 0.40 7.07
N THR A 168 -11.53 -0.03 7.24
CA THR A 168 -11.02 -1.28 6.66
C THR A 168 -9.92 -1.90 7.51
N LEU A 169 -9.92 -3.21 7.64
CA LEU A 169 -8.84 -3.96 8.29
C LEU A 169 -7.98 -4.75 7.28
N GLY A 170 -8.06 -4.38 5.99
CA GLY A 170 -7.34 -5.04 4.92
C GLY A 170 -7.87 -6.45 4.63
N THR A 171 -7.03 -7.30 4.03
CA THR A 171 -7.43 -8.62 3.56
C THR A 171 -6.91 -9.78 4.42
N ALA A 172 -5.98 -9.54 5.36
CA ALA A 172 -5.27 -10.60 6.06
C ALA A 172 -5.59 -10.71 7.56
N PHE A 173 -5.81 -9.60 8.26
CA PHE A 173 -5.86 -9.57 9.73
C PHE A 173 -7.24 -9.18 10.30
N GLY A 174 -8.19 -8.79 9.47
CA GLY A 174 -9.49 -8.31 9.92
C GLY A 174 -10.33 -9.41 10.58
N THR A 175 -10.88 -9.11 11.76
CA THR A 175 -11.85 -9.96 12.45
C THR A 175 -13.21 -9.27 12.60
N ALA A 176 -14.28 -10.07 12.71
CA ALA A 176 -15.63 -9.54 12.94
C ALA A 176 -15.72 -8.77 14.26
N GLU A 177 -14.99 -9.18 15.29
CA GLU A 177 -14.98 -8.53 16.59
C GLU A 177 -14.39 -7.11 16.49
N VAL A 178 -13.22 -6.96 15.89
CA VAL A 178 -12.56 -5.65 15.74
C VAL A 178 -13.39 -4.71 14.87
N LEU A 179 -13.93 -5.21 13.74
CA LEU A 179 -14.81 -4.40 12.88
C LEU A 179 -16.08 -3.97 13.62
N THR A 180 -16.73 -4.89 14.35
CA THR A 180 -17.95 -4.59 15.09
C THR A 180 -17.70 -3.55 16.18
N THR A 181 -16.62 -3.67 16.95
CA THR A 181 -16.22 -2.73 17.98
C THR A 181 -15.93 -1.35 17.38
N ALA A 182 -15.21 -1.30 16.26
CA ALA A 182 -14.94 -0.03 15.57
C ALA A 182 -16.23 0.61 15.05
N ILE A 183 -17.13 -0.13 14.43
CA ILE A 183 -18.45 0.35 13.97
C ILE A 183 -19.26 0.93 15.14
N GLN A 184 -19.33 0.24 16.27
CA GLN A 184 -20.03 0.71 17.45
C GLN A 184 -19.49 2.05 17.94
N GLY A 185 -18.18 2.21 18.03
CA GLY A 185 -17.55 3.46 18.43
C GLY A 185 -17.79 4.61 17.45
N LEU A 186 -17.67 4.34 16.16
CA LEU A 186 -17.91 5.34 15.10
C LEU A 186 -19.37 5.82 15.09
N THR A 187 -20.32 4.91 15.17
CA THR A 187 -21.74 5.25 15.21
C THR A 187 -22.14 5.99 16.51
N ALA A 188 -21.56 5.60 17.65
CA ALA A 188 -21.73 6.33 18.92
C ALA A 188 -21.15 7.75 18.86
N ALA A 189 -20.18 8.01 17.99
CA ALA A 189 -19.66 9.34 17.71
C ALA A 189 -20.51 10.15 16.72
N GLY A 190 -21.58 9.59 16.16
CA GLY A 190 -22.46 10.27 15.22
C GLY A 190 -21.89 10.35 13.78
N ILE A 191 -21.17 9.36 13.35
CA ILE A 191 -20.41 9.31 12.08
C ILE A 191 -21.10 8.37 11.11
N ASP A 192 -21.12 8.72 9.83
CA ASP A 192 -21.47 7.82 8.73
C ASP A 192 -20.24 6.97 8.36
N VAL A 193 -20.44 5.68 8.16
CA VAL A 193 -19.32 4.74 7.96
C VAL A 193 -19.48 3.96 6.67
N VAL A 194 -18.43 3.97 5.85
CA VAL A 194 -18.27 3.03 4.74
C VAL A 194 -17.25 1.98 5.18
N VAL A 195 -17.65 0.70 5.17
CA VAL A 195 -16.82 -0.42 5.60
C VAL A 195 -16.44 -1.27 4.40
N ALA A 196 -15.12 -1.52 4.21
CA ALA A 196 -14.64 -2.61 3.40
C ALA A 196 -14.32 -3.81 4.32
N ALA A 197 -15.24 -4.76 4.37
CA ALA A 197 -15.16 -5.88 5.30
C ALA A 197 -14.34 -7.06 4.78
N GLY A 198 -13.96 -7.08 3.49
CA GLY A 198 -13.32 -8.23 2.85
C GLY A 198 -14.22 -9.47 2.97
N ASN A 199 -13.63 -10.57 3.36
CA ASN A 199 -14.34 -11.83 3.57
C ASN A 199 -15.04 -11.95 4.95
N VAL A 200 -14.96 -10.90 5.78
CA VAL A 200 -15.54 -10.91 7.12
C VAL A 200 -17.06 -10.70 7.04
N ARG A 201 -17.81 -11.62 7.60
CA ARG A 201 -19.27 -11.51 7.71
C ARG A 201 -19.62 -10.75 8.99
N LEU A 202 -20.27 -9.60 8.83
CA LEU A 202 -20.83 -8.83 9.91
C LEU A 202 -22.30 -9.21 10.11
N GLY A 203 -22.80 -9.12 11.35
CA GLY A 203 -24.22 -9.20 11.66
C GLY A 203 -24.99 -7.98 11.17
N ALA A 204 -26.18 -7.72 11.78
CA ALA A 204 -26.93 -6.49 11.48
C ALA A 204 -26.11 -5.25 11.87
N VAL A 205 -25.98 -4.30 10.95
CA VAL A 205 -25.28 -3.02 11.20
C VAL A 205 -26.29 -1.87 11.33
N PRO A 206 -25.92 -0.78 12.02
CA PRO A 206 -26.73 0.43 12.09
C PRO A 206 -27.00 1.04 10.70
N LYS A 207 -28.09 1.82 10.58
CA LYS A 207 -28.47 2.48 9.31
C LYS A 207 -27.43 3.46 8.74
N ASP A 208 -26.58 3.97 9.60
CA ASP A 208 -25.52 4.94 9.27
C ASP A 208 -24.24 4.23 8.80
N VAL A 209 -24.30 2.91 8.58
CA VAL A 209 -23.17 2.05 8.15
C VAL A 209 -23.50 1.36 6.85
N THR A 210 -22.66 1.55 5.84
CA THR A 210 -22.71 0.83 4.57
C THR A 210 -21.57 -0.16 4.52
N VAL A 211 -21.87 -1.44 4.31
CA VAL A 211 -20.86 -2.52 4.28
C VAL A 211 -20.73 -3.07 2.88
N HIS A 212 -19.49 -3.15 2.43
CA HIS A 212 -19.11 -3.75 1.16
C HIS A 212 -18.04 -4.80 1.39
N GLU A 213 -18.00 -5.82 0.55
CA GLU A 213 -16.88 -6.76 0.51
C GLU A 213 -15.61 -6.03 0.05
N TRP A 214 -15.73 -5.21 -0.99
CA TRP A 214 -14.65 -4.43 -1.57
C TRP A 214 -15.11 -2.99 -1.84
N VAL A 215 -14.18 -2.03 -1.64
CA VAL A 215 -14.38 -0.60 -1.91
C VAL A 215 -13.26 -0.10 -2.79
N PRO A 216 -13.52 0.66 -3.85
CA PRO A 216 -12.48 1.31 -4.65
C PRO A 216 -11.85 2.44 -3.83
N GLN A 217 -10.90 2.09 -2.98
CA GLN A 217 -10.30 2.97 -1.97
C GLN A 217 -9.76 4.26 -2.59
N ALA A 218 -9.11 4.19 -3.74
CA ALA A 218 -8.56 5.35 -4.43
C ALA A 218 -9.64 6.38 -4.81
N GLU A 219 -10.85 5.90 -5.12
CA GLU A 219 -12.00 6.76 -5.45
C GLU A 219 -12.73 7.29 -4.20
N LEU A 220 -12.69 6.53 -3.09
CA LEU A 220 -13.37 6.91 -1.84
C LEU A 220 -12.56 7.91 -1.01
N LEU A 221 -11.24 7.74 -0.91
CA LEU A 221 -10.38 8.50 0.01
C LEU A 221 -10.51 10.03 -0.11
N PRO A 222 -10.67 10.63 -1.31
CA PRO A 222 -10.87 12.08 -1.43
C PRO A 222 -12.15 12.62 -0.76
N TYR A 223 -13.10 11.75 -0.44
CA TYR A 223 -14.41 12.13 0.06
C TYR A 223 -14.61 11.86 1.56
N VAL A 224 -13.65 11.22 2.24
CA VAL A 224 -13.78 10.89 3.66
C VAL A 224 -13.11 11.92 4.55
N ASP A 225 -13.59 12.02 5.78
CA ASP A 225 -13.07 12.93 6.79
C ASP A 225 -11.96 12.29 7.63
N ALA A 226 -11.96 10.96 7.75
CA ALA A 226 -10.90 10.16 8.36
C ALA A 226 -10.94 8.73 7.83
N VAL A 227 -9.84 8.01 8.04
CA VAL A 227 -9.75 6.56 7.77
C VAL A 227 -9.46 5.84 9.07
N VAL A 228 -10.21 4.77 9.35
CA VAL A 228 -9.92 3.81 10.42
C VAL A 228 -9.44 2.53 9.79
N HIS A 229 -8.21 2.11 10.10
CA HIS A 229 -7.63 0.95 9.45
C HIS A 229 -6.57 0.25 10.31
N HIS A 230 -6.09 -0.89 9.84
CA HIS A 230 -5.12 -1.71 10.56
C HIS A 230 -3.66 -1.20 10.50
N GLY A 231 -3.33 -0.20 9.68
CA GLY A 231 -1.96 0.30 9.52
C GLY A 231 -1.19 -0.29 8.34
N GLY A 232 -1.85 -1.01 7.44
CA GLY A 232 -1.20 -1.50 6.21
C GLY A 232 -0.76 -0.35 5.31
N SER A 233 0.42 -0.48 4.71
CA SER A 233 1.11 0.58 3.96
C SER A 233 0.28 1.18 2.82
N GLY A 234 -0.47 0.37 2.06
CA GLY A 234 -1.29 0.87 0.94
C GLY A 234 -2.40 1.83 1.39
N THR A 235 -3.12 1.51 2.47
CA THR A 235 -4.15 2.39 3.04
C THR A 235 -3.51 3.61 3.69
N THR A 236 -2.43 3.43 4.43
CA THR A 236 -1.65 4.51 5.05
C THR A 236 -1.23 5.56 4.04
N LEU A 237 -0.52 5.16 3.00
CA LEU A 237 -0.01 6.08 1.97
C LEU A 237 -1.13 6.68 1.12
N GLY A 238 -2.17 5.88 0.81
CA GLY A 238 -3.33 6.37 0.08
C GLY A 238 -4.07 7.48 0.81
N ALA A 239 -4.30 7.34 2.12
CA ALA A 239 -4.93 8.36 2.95
C ALA A 239 -4.05 9.62 3.09
N LEU A 240 -2.74 9.45 3.27
CA LEU A 240 -1.79 10.56 3.34
C LEU A 240 -1.69 11.33 2.03
N ALA A 241 -1.71 10.65 0.89
CA ALA A 241 -1.64 11.30 -0.42
C ALA A 241 -2.79 12.29 -0.68
N VAL A 242 -3.92 12.11 0.01
CA VAL A 242 -5.08 13.01 -0.05
C VAL A 242 -5.27 13.86 1.23
N GLY A 243 -4.32 13.83 2.15
CA GLY A 243 -4.33 14.65 3.37
C GLY A 243 -5.42 14.27 4.38
N VAL A 244 -5.77 12.97 4.46
CA VAL A 244 -6.80 12.45 5.36
C VAL A 244 -6.15 11.88 6.63
N PRO A 245 -6.55 12.35 7.83
CA PRO A 245 -6.05 11.84 9.10
C PRO A 245 -6.55 10.42 9.37
N GLN A 246 -5.80 9.65 10.19
CA GLN A 246 -6.00 8.23 10.34
C GLN A 246 -6.14 7.80 11.80
N LEU A 247 -7.02 6.84 12.07
CA LEU A 247 -7.04 6.07 13.32
C LEU A 247 -6.54 4.66 13.00
N VAL A 248 -5.41 4.28 13.60
CA VAL A 248 -4.79 2.98 13.33
C VAL A 248 -5.13 1.99 14.43
N LEU A 249 -5.60 0.81 14.01
CA LEU A 249 -5.92 -0.34 14.86
C LEU A 249 -4.96 -1.49 14.49
N PRO A 250 -3.66 -1.44 14.87
CA PRO A 250 -2.68 -2.40 14.39
C PRO A 250 -2.97 -3.80 14.92
N GLN A 251 -2.80 -4.81 14.05
CA GLN A 251 -3.08 -6.22 14.36
C GLN A 251 -1.84 -7.10 14.25
N GLY A 252 -0.82 -6.70 13.48
CA GLY A 252 0.39 -7.51 13.26
C GLY A 252 1.32 -6.91 12.23
N ALA A 253 2.37 -7.63 11.89
CA ALA A 253 3.36 -7.29 10.87
C ALA A 253 3.99 -5.88 11.05
N ASP A 254 4.13 -5.12 9.96
CA ASP A 254 4.66 -3.75 9.91
C ASP A 254 3.70 -2.68 10.48
N GLN A 255 2.46 -3.06 10.80
CA GLN A 255 1.38 -2.14 11.16
C GLN A 255 1.67 -1.32 12.42
N PHE A 256 2.34 -1.91 13.42
CA PHE A 256 2.74 -1.20 14.64
C PHE A 256 3.78 -0.10 14.34
N ALA A 257 4.77 -0.40 13.51
CA ALA A 257 5.79 0.56 13.11
C ALA A 257 5.20 1.71 12.26
N ASN A 258 4.23 1.40 11.40
CA ASN A 258 3.49 2.39 10.64
C ASN A 258 2.63 3.28 11.56
N ALA A 259 1.94 2.69 12.54
CA ALA A 259 1.14 3.42 13.53
C ALA A 259 1.99 4.39 14.35
N ASP A 260 3.15 3.95 14.81
CA ASP A 260 4.09 4.78 15.58
C ASP A 260 4.61 5.96 14.75
N ALA A 261 5.05 5.71 13.50
CA ALA A 261 5.55 6.75 12.61
C ALA A 261 4.47 7.82 12.32
N LEU A 262 3.23 7.39 12.05
CA LEU A 262 2.10 8.27 11.82
C LEU A 262 1.72 9.10 13.06
N SER A 263 1.77 8.49 14.24
CA SER A 263 1.48 9.14 15.51
C SER A 263 2.53 10.19 15.84
N VAL A 264 3.80 9.88 15.64
CA VAL A 264 4.92 10.83 15.81
C VAL A 264 4.79 12.00 14.83
N ALA A 265 4.38 11.75 13.59
CA ALA A 265 4.13 12.79 12.59
C ALA A 265 2.84 13.61 12.87
N GLY A 266 2.04 13.24 13.86
CA GLY A 266 0.80 13.91 14.23
C GLY A 266 -0.36 13.67 13.27
N ALA A 267 -0.20 12.86 12.24
CA ALA A 267 -1.22 12.59 11.22
C ALA A 267 -2.22 11.48 11.62
N ALA A 268 -1.94 10.76 12.70
CA ALA A 268 -2.81 9.70 13.18
C ALA A 268 -2.86 9.61 14.72
N LEU A 269 -3.87 8.87 15.17
CA LEU A 269 -3.96 8.27 16.50
C LEU A 269 -3.91 6.75 16.33
N SER A 270 -3.51 6.02 17.38
CA SER A 270 -3.54 4.55 17.38
C SER A 270 -4.23 4.02 18.62
N ILE A 271 -4.87 2.86 18.50
CA ILE A 271 -5.45 2.09 19.60
C ILE A 271 -4.87 0.69 19.51
N LEU A 272 -4.13 0.28 20.52
CA LEU A 272 -3.54 -1.06 20.57
C LEU A 272 -4.62 -2.13 20.85
N PRO A 273 -4.39 -3.41 20.46
CA PRO A 273 -5.40 -4.47 20.60
C PRO A 273 -6.00 -4.58 22.00
N GLY A 274 -5.18 -4.45 23.06
CA GLY A 274 -5.65 -4.52 24.47
C GLY A 274 -6.42 -3.29 24.96
N GLU A 275 -6.46 -2.20 24.18
CA GLU A 275 -7.12 -0.94 24.50
C GLU A 275 -8.37 -0.71 23.65
N LEU A 276 -8.64 -1.60 22.70
CA LEU A 276 -9.75 -1.46 21.76
C LEU A 276 -11.10 -1.64 22.45
N SER A 277 -11.92 -0.60 22.40
CA SER A 277 -13.30 -0.58 22.85
C SER A 277 -14.10 0.42 22.01
N ALA A 278 -15.43 0.32 22.03
CA ALA A 278 -16.29 1.30 21.37
C ALA A 278 -16.04 2.73 21.89
N ASP A 279 -15.81 2.88 23.18
CA ASP A 279 -15.54 4.18 23.80
C ASP A 279 -14.19 4.76 23.37
N SER A 280 -13.12 3.93 23.32
CA SER A 280 -11.80 4.39 22.88
C SER A 280 -11.81 4.80 21.40
N VAL A 281 -12.55 4.10 20.55
CA VAL A 281 -12.74 4.47 19.15
C VAL A 281 -13.52 5.78 19.03
N ALA A 282 -14.64 5.91 19.75
CA ALA A 282 -15.46 7.12 19.74
C ALA A 282 -14.69 8.36 20.22
N GLU A 283 -13.90 8.23 21.27
CA GLU A 283 -13.04 9.31 21.78
C GLU A 283 -11.96 9.69 20.77
N SER A 284 -11.24 8.69 20.25
CA SER A 284 -10.14 8.92 19.30
C SER A 284 -10.60 9.55 18.00
N VAL A 285 -11.72 9.08 17.43
CA VAL A 285 -12.23 9.68 16.18
C VAL A 285 -12.74 11.10 16.38
N ARG A 286 -13.34 11.44 17.53
CA ARG A 286 -13.72 12.84 17.84
C ARG A 286 -12.49 13.74 17.96
N LYS A 287 -11.41 13.27 18.58
CA LYS A 287 -10.12 13.99 18.64
C LYS A 287 -9.56 14.18 17.25
N LEU A 288 -9.54 13.12 16.43
CA LEU A 288 -9.00 13.11 15.06
C LEU A 288 -9.72 14.10 14.15
N LEU A 289 -11.06 14.18 14.27
CA LEU A 289 -11.91 15.07 13.47
C LEU A 289 -11.99 16.51 14.04
N SER A 290 -11.46 16.75 15.24
CA SER A 290 -11.46 18.07 15.85
C SER A 290 -10.55 19.05 15.08
N PRO A 291 -11.05 20.22 14.67
CA PRO A 291 -10.21 21.24 14.03
C PRO A 291 -9.02 21.68 14.89
N ARG A 292 -9.14 21.56 16.24
CA ARG A 292 -8.08 21.92 17.19
C ARG A 292 -7.04 20.82 17.37
N GLY A 293 -7.27 19.61 16.85
CA GLY A 293 -6.40 18.46 17.02
C GLY A 293 -5.13 18.52 16.17
N GLY A 294 -5.12 19.32 15.10
CA GLY A 294 -3.98 19.46 14.19
C GLY A 294 -3.73 18.25 13.27
N HIS A 295 -4.44 17.13 13.47
CA HIS A 295 -4.18 15.88 12.73
C HIS A 295 -4.40 16.02 11.21
N ARG A 296 -5.44 16.77 10.82
CA ARG A 296 -5.72 17.05 9.41
C ARG A 296 -4.63 17.95 8.81
N ASP A 297 -4.11 18.91 9.54
CA ASP A 297 -3.05 19.80 9.06
C ASP A 297 -1.75 19.04 8.91
N ALA A 298 -1.43 18.14 9.86
CA ALA A 298 -0.28 17.25 9.74
C ALA A 298 -0.42 16.29 8.54
N ALA A 299 -1.58 15.69 8.32
CA ALA A 299 -1.83 14.83 7.17
C ALA A 299 -1.71 15.61 5.84
N ARG A 300 -2.18 16.86 5.77
CA ARG A 300 -2.03 17.73 4.60
C ARG A 300 -0.57 18.11 4.34
N ALA A 301 0.20 18.39 5.37
CA ALA A 301 1.64 18.68 5.22
C ALA A 301 2.39 17.49 4.59
N ILE A 302 2.03 16.26 4.99
CA ILE A 302 2.58 15.04 4.38
C ILE A 302 2.06 14.85 2.94
N ALA A 303 0.79 15.17 2.67
CA ALA A 303 0.26 15.15 1.29
C ALA A 303 1.04 16.11 0.37
N GLU A 304 1.40 17.29 0.85
CA GLU A 304 2.23 18.23 0.10
C GLU A 304 3.65 17.71 -0.12
N GLU A 305 4.22 16.98 0.85
CA GLU A 305 5.51 16.30 0.68
C GLU A 305 5.41 15.22 -0.39
N ILE A 306 4.40 14.34 -0.31
CA ILE A 306 4.12 13.30 -1.32
C ILE A 306 3.92 13.91 -2.71
N ALA A 307 3.21 15.02 -2.82
CA ALA A 307 2.98 15.69 -4.10
C ALA A 307 4.26 16.19 -4.77
N ARG A 308 5.31 16.47 -4.00
CA ARG A 308 6.63 16.88 -4.51
C ARG A 308 7.51 15.70 -4.93
N MET A 309 7.21 14.48 -4.49
CA MET A 309 7.96 13.30 -4.92
C MET A 309 7.77 13.05 -6.43
N PRO A 310 8.79 12.53 -7.12
CA PRO A 310 8.69 12.19 -8.54
C PRO A 310 7.52 11.24 -8.83
N SER A 311 6.71 11.60 -9.82
CA SER A 311 5.58 10.75 -10.26
C SER A 311 6.06 9.45 -10.90
N PRO A 312 5.21 8.41 -10.97
CA PRO A 312 5.53 7.18 -11.70
C PRO A 312 5.97 7.45 -13.15
N GLY A 313 5.36 8.45 -13.82
CA GLY A 313 5.73 8.83 -15.19
C GLY A 313 7.12 9.49 -15.28
N GLU A 314 7.53 10.28 -14.30
CA GLU A 314 8.88 10.84 -14.22
C GLU A 314 9.92 9.76 -13.98
N VAL A 315 9.67 8.89 -13.01
CA VAL A 315 10.56 7.75 -12.71
C VAL A 315 10.67 6.80 -13.90
N ALA A 316 9.56 6.49 -14.58
CA ALA A 316 9.55 5.62 -15.75
C ALA A 316 10.46 6.14 -16.89
N ARG A 317 10.52 7.46 -17.10
CA ARG A 317 11.43 8.08 -18.10
C ARG A 317 12.90 7.95 -17.72
N ASP A 318 13.20 7.88 -16.43
CA ASP A 318 14.57 7.79 -15.91
C ASP A 318 15.08 6.34 -15.77
N LEU A 319 14.18 5.34 -15.83
CA LEU A 319 14.56 3.93 -15.66
C LEU A 319 15.64 3.42 -16.63
N PRO A 320 15.73 3.87 -17.92
CA PRO A 320 16.76 3.38 -18.83
C PRO A 320 18.20 3.54 -18.30
N ARG A 321 18.48 4.60 -17.55
CA ARG A 321 19.83 4.82 -16.95
C ARG A 321 20.24 3.72 -15.98
N TRP A 322 19.28 3.05 -15.33
CA TRP A 322 19.54 1.97 -14.40
C TRP A 322 19.75 0.62 -15.08
N ALA A 323 19.27 0.47 -16.32
CA ALA A 323 19.54 -0.68 -17.16
C ALA A 323 20.95 -0.62 -17.80
N GLU A 324 21.52 0.59 -17.95
CA GLU A 324 22.84 0.81 -18.58
C GLU A 324 24.01 0.68 -17.59
N ASN A 325 23.76 0.89 -16.29
CA ASN A 325 24.78 0.76 -15.23
C ASN A 325 25.02 -0.73 -14.93
N ARG A 326 25.88 -1.37 -15.70
CA ARG A 326 26.39 -2.74 -15.50
C ARG A 326 27.68 -2.73 -14.70
#